data_7b3ff168e321d815a16062436dd74d35
#
_entry.id   7b3ff168e321d815a16062436dd74d35
#
_cell.length_a   1.000
_cell.length_b   1.000
_cell.length_c   1.000
_cell.angle_alpha   90.00
_cell.angle_beta   90.00
_cell.angle_gamma   90.00
#
_symmetry.space_group_name_H-M   'P 1'
#
loop_
_entity.id
_entity.type
_entity.pdbx_description
1 polymer ?
#
loop_
_entity_poly.entity_id
_entity_poly.type
_entity_poly.pdbx_seq_one_letter_code
_entity_poly.pdbx_strand_id
1 'polypeptide(L)'
;VIPSADPRAMRRLADDLARPRQDIEAAFVAVGGRLTDGAALLNTLSKLFEALPQTLGGEEVEEASGHLRAVATRAGQLATTFAQEKSDLARLAEVVAAANSPISDLKRAVKMMGIVSVNARVTAAGIVGDSDDFEVFTTDIATLSDSASRTIQDFAQVYRQLTAEVDRATSQRARFEAAHADTLNHLGTSLSSTLAALDQQRAVALESSTETGRVSRQIVGRIGSAVMSLQVGDATRQRIEHAELALTSMADLIEGHTAFDQTLPGEQHDTALSALAALQHQQIAGTAESFAQEVEQAEADLSALAADAGTIMARSRDFHGDERGTSSAVASLSAQLRTAVTILADFEAERAKLEIVAHAVQETVKTLLEHVAAVQEIEANMRLVSLNAAVRCAQLGPRGASLTVIATQLRELTSETVIAAEAAMARLGESSTLAGSFGAASDQGSGQIGELEDQANLALDILSRLDRGLADALKRLNSDGPKVIKLLEAAADGLSGQSAMAETLDDIAIATAALSTQAPPAHLTPELSAILANLRKSYTMEAERQIHDRLFAAAGAANAESASLDDTEAGEDLAAFML
;
A
#
# COMPACT_ATOMS: atom_id res chain seq x y z
N VAL A 1 31.85 32.22 -76.63
CA VAL A 1 32.85 32.39 -75.58
C VAL A 1 32.45 31.37 -74.53
N ILE A 2 33.16 30.25 -74.41
CA ILE A 2 33.05 29.25 -73.33
C ILE A 2 33.41 29.99 -72.06
N PRO A 3 32.55 30.06 -71.04
CA PRO A 3 32.95 30.64 -69.77
C PRO A 3 34.12 29.85 -69.24
N SER A 4 35.28 30.49 -69.15
CA SER A 4 36.42 29.92 -68.45
C SER A 4 35.99 29.56 -67.04
N ALA A 5 36.40 28.41 -66.55
CA ALA A 5 36.20 27.94 -65.19
C ALA A 5 36.43 29.13 -64.21
N ASP A 6 35.40 29.60 -63.50
CA ASP A 6 35.54 30.70 -62.54
C ASP A 6 35.83 30.16 -61.16
N PRO A 7 37.05 30.23 -60.64
CA PRO A 7 37.42 29.75 -59.29
C PRO A 7 36.64 30.48 -58.18
N ARG A 8 36.21 31.74 -58.45
CA ARG A 8 35.42 32.51 -57.48
C ARG A 8 33.99 31.94 -57.32
N ALA A 9 33.44 31.34 -58.39
CA ALA A 9 32.13 30.69 -58.30
C ALA A 9 32.20 29.44 -57.44
N MET A 10 33.29 28.63 -57.54
CA MET A 10 33.49 27.45 -56.71
C MET A 10 33.67 27.79 -55.24
N ARG A 11 34.49 28.80 -54.92
CA ARG A 11 34.65 29.25 -53.54
C ARG A 11 33.37 29.81 -52.96
N ARG A 12 32.53 30.53 -53.76
CA ARG A 12 31.19 30.96 -53.30
C ARG A 12 30.30 29.81 -52.96
N LEU A 13 30.28 28.72 -53.80
CA LEU A 13 29.49 27.54 -53.49
C LEU A 13 29.99 26.81 -52.26
N ALA A 14 31.33 26.76 -52.02
CA ALA A 14 31.88 26.24 -50.77
C ALA A 14 31.47 27.11 -49.56
N ASP A 15 31.51 28.43 -49.69
CA ASP A 15 31.03 29.36 -48.63
C ASP A 15 29.53 29.23 -48.40
N ASP A 16 28.72 29.01 -49.45
CA ASP A 16 27.28 28.81 -49.38
C ASP A 16 26.92 27.50 -48.64
N LEU A 17 27.77 26.46 -48.71
CA LEU A 17 27.61 25.20 -47.93
C LEU A 17 27.90 25.36 -46.43
N ALA A 18 28.74 26.34 -46.07
CA ALA A 18 29.12 26.53 -44.65
C ALA A 18 27.92 26.92 -43.76
N ARG A 19 26.95 27.64 -44.29
CA ARG A 19 25.76 28.05 -43.52
C ARG A 19 24.83 26.88 -43.20
N PRO A 20 24.33 26.06 -44.19
CA PRO A 20 23.57 24.85 -43.91
C PRO A 20 24.29 23.93 -42.93
N ARG A 21 25.60 23.75 -43.07
CA ARG A 21 26.39 22.94 -42.18
C ARG A 21 26.31 23.39 -40.70
N GLN A 22 26.50 24.70 -40.45
CA GLN A 22 26.42 25.26 -39.09
C GLN A 22 25.01 25.17 -38.52
N ASP A 23 23.99 25.46 -39.32
CA ASP A 23 22.58 25.42 -38.89
C ASP A 23 22.14 23.99 -38.56
N ILE A 24 22.54 22.99 -39.35
CA ILE A 24 22.31 21.57 -39.09
C ILE A 24 23.01 21.14 -37.77
N GLU A 25 24.29 21.46 -37.65
CA GLU A 25 25.06 21.12 -36.43
C GLU A 25 24.40 21.72 -35.17
N ALA A 26 24.05 23.01 -35.19
CA ALA A 26 23.41 23.67 -34.05
C ALA A 26 22.04 23.04 -33.70
N ALA A 27 21.21 22.74 -34.71
CA ALA A 27 19.91 22.09 -34.49
C ALA A 27 20.04 20.70 -33.87
N PHE A 28 20.92 19.87 -34.42
CA PHE A 28 21.10 18.50 -33.92
C PHE A 28 21.72 18.44 -32.52
N VAL A 29 22.65 19.34 -32.20
CA VAL A 29 23.18 19.49 -30.84
C VAL A 29 22.07 19.90 -29.86
N ALA A 30 21.22 20.85 -30.23
CA ALA A 30 20.11 21.30 -29.40
C ALA A 30 19.08 20.19 -29.18
N VAL A 31 18.72 19.44 -30.23
CA VAL A 31 17.82 18.27 -30.16
C VAL A 31 18.40 17.18 -29.27
N GLY A 32 19.68 16.83 -29.47
CA GLY A 32 20.40 15.86 -28.66
C GLY A 32 20.44 16.21 -27.18
N GLY A 33 20.65 17.48 -26.85
CA GLY A 33 20.57 17.96 -25.47
C GLY A 33 19.17 17.75 -24.85
N ARG A 34 18.10 18.13 -25.56
CA ARG A 34 16.71 17.95 -25.09
C ARG A 34 16.36 16.47 -24.89
N LEU A 35 16.79 15.60 -25.79
CA LEU A 35 16.58 14.14 -25.67
C LEU A 35 17.32 13.56 -24.49
N THR A 36 18.54 13.99 -24.24
CA THR A 36 19.35 13.56 -23.08
C THR A 36 18.68 13.97 -21.78
N ASP A 37 18.19 15.21 -21.70
CA ASP A 37 17.45 15.70 -20.53
C ASP A 37 16.13 14.93 -20.34
N GLY A 38 15.39 14.70 -21.44
CA GLY A 38 14.17 13.90 -21.42
C GLY A 38 14.41 12.47 -20.95
N ALA A 39 15.47 11.83 -21.44
CA ALA A 39 15.87 10.48 -21.03
C ALA A 39 16.24 10.41 -19.55
N ALA A 40 16.96 11.40 -19.04
CA ALA A 40 17.33 11.47 -17.61
C ALA A 40 16.11 11.57 -16.71
N LEU A 41 15.14 12.43 -17.06
CA LEU A 41 13.88 12.55 -16.33
C LEU A 41 13.06 11.25 -16.38
N LEU A 42 12.91 10.65 -17.56
CA LEU A 42 12.20 9.38 -17.74
C LEU A 42 12.86 8.23 -16.98
N ASN A 43 14.16 8.14 -16.99
CA ASN A 43 14.88 7.11 -16.24
C ASN A 43 14.65 7.27 -14.73
N THR A 44 14.58 8.50 -14.24
CA THR A 44 14.25 8.79 -12.84
C THR A 44 12.82 8.35 -12.51
N LEU A 45 11.85 8.66 -13.37
CA LEU A 45 10.46 8.23 -13.23
C LEU A 45 10.34 6.70 -13.34
N SER A 46 11.03 6.07 -14.31
CA SER A 46 11.03 4.61 -14.47
C SER A 46 11.49 3.89 -13.22
N LYS A 47 12.62 4.31 -12.64
CA LYS A 47 13.14 3.74 -11.39
C LYS A 47 12.17 3.89 -10.22
N LEU A 48 11.46 5.02 -10.16
CA LEU A 48 10.44 5.26 -9.15
C LEU A 48 9.28 4.24 -9.29
N PHE A 49 8.76 4.05 -10.49
CA PHE A 49 7.67 3.11 -10.76
C PHE A 49 8.10 1.64 -10.68
N GLU A 50 9.36 1.33 -10.95
CA GLU A 50 9.92 -0.02 -10.75
C GLU A 50 10.08 -0.39 -9.27
N ALA A 51 10.35 0.60 -8.41
CA ALA A 51 10.45 0.39 -6.96
C ALA A 51 9.07 0.27 -6.27
N LEU A 52 8.03 0.93 -6.80
CA LEU A 52 6.68 0.92 -6.22
C LEU A 52 6.07 -0.47 -6.05
N PRO A 53 6.15 -1.42 -7.02
CA PRO A 53 5.63 -2.77 -6.84
C PRO A 53 6.26 -3.51 -5.67
N GLN A 54 7.56 -3.36 -5.44
CA GLN A 54 8.25 -3.97 -4.31
C GLN A 54 7.79 -3.35 -2.98
N THR A 55 7.57 -2.03 -2.98
CA THR A 55 7.09 -1.32 -1.79
C THR A 55 5.63 -1.67 -1.50
N LEU A 56 4.76 -1.74 -2.51
CA LEU A 56 3.33 -2.04 -2.37
C LEU A 56 3.04 -3.53 -2.14
N GLY A 57 3.86 -4.44 -2.65
CA GLY A 57 3.71 -5.89 -2.55
C GLY A 57 4.68 -6.56 -1.59
N GLY A 58 5.50 -5.80 -0.85
CA GLY A 58 6.52 -6.31 0.04
C GLY A 58 5.96 -7.06 1.27
N GLU A 59 6.80 -7.86 1.90
CA GLU A 59 6.47 -8.67 3.08
C GLU A 59 5.94 -7.82 4.24
N GLU A 60 6.48 -6.61 4.44
CA GLU A 60 6.01 -5.66 5.46
C GLU A 60 4.54 -5.28 5.31
N VAL A 61 4.06 -5.15 4.06
CA VAL A 61 2.66 -4.77 3.78
C VAL A 61 1.72 -5.94 4.00
N GLU A 62 2.14 -7.14 3.65
CA GLU A 62 1.37 -8.36 3.93
C GLU A 62 1.27 -8.60 5.43
N GLU A 63 2.36 -8.38 6.17
CA GLU A 63 2.39 -8.42 7.63
C GLU A 63 1.45 -7.37 8.23
N ALA A 64 1.52 -6.11 7.78
CA ALA A 64 0.61 -5.05 8.22
C ALA A 64 -0.87 -5.39 7.95
N SER A 65 -1.17 -5.91 6.76
CA SER A 65 -2.53 -6.36 6.42
C SER A 65 -2.96 -7.54 7.31
N GLY A 66 -2.04 -8.45 7.65
CA GLY A 66 -2.25 -9.55 8.59
C GLY A 66 -2.59 -9.05 9.99
N HIS A 67 -1.84 -8.11 10.52
CA HIS A 67 -2.11 -7.47 11.81
C HIS A 67 -3.48 -6.79 11.85
N LEU A 68 -3.83 -6.05 10.80
CA LEU A 68 -5.13 -5.38 10.72
C LEU A 68 -6.31 -6.36 10.63
N ARG A 69 -6.14 -7.47 9.89
CA ARG A 69 -7.14 -8.55 9.86
C ARG A 69 -7.29 -9.21 11.24
N ALA A 70 -6.19 -9.38 11.98
CA ALA A 70 -6.23 -9.89 13.35
C ALA A 70 -7.02 -8.95 14.27
N VAL A 71 -6.78 -7.64 14.19
CA VAL A 71 -7.54 -6.62 14.94
C VAL A 71 -9.03 -6.65 14.57
N ALA A 72 -9.36 -6.70 13.28
CA ALA A 72 -10.75 -6.77 12.80
C ALA A 72 -11.45 -8.04 13.30
N THR A 73 -10.79 -9.18 13.23
CA THR A 73 -11.30 -10.47 13.73
C THR A 73 -11.52 -10.42 15.23
N ARG A 74 -10.59 -9.86 15.98
CA ARG A 74 -10.70 -9.74 17.44
C ARG A 74 -11.82 -8.78 17.84
N ALA A 75 -11.99 -7.67 17.13
CA ALA A 75 -13.12 -6.76 17.35
C ALA A 75 -14.47 -7.46 17.15
N GLY A 76 -14.58 -8.32 16.12
CA GLY A 76 -15.77 -9.15 15.89
C GLY A 76 -16.00 -10.20 16.99
N GLN A 77 -14.93 -10.86 17.48
CA GLN A 77 -15.02 -11.80 18.60
C GLN A 77 -15.44 -11.12 19.91
N LEU A 78 -14.96 -9.90 20.14
CA LEU A 78 -15.33 -9.13 21.31
C LEU A 78 -16.82 -8.78 21.34
N ALA A 79 -17.42 -8.47 20.20
CA ALA A 79 -18.87 -8.23 20.13
C ALA A 79 -19.67 -9.46 20.57
N THR A 80 -19.23 -10.66 20.21
CA THR A 80 -19.86 -11.92 20.66
C THR A 80 -19.61 -12.22 22.13
N THR A 81 -18.41 -12.02 22.62
CA THR A 81 -18.07 -12.16 24.04
C THR A 81 -18.88 -11.16 24.90
N PHE A 82 -19.02 -9.95 24.41
CA PHE A 82 -19.82 -8.92 25.06
C PHE A 82 -21.28 -9.32 25.22
N ALA A 83 -21.90 -9.86 24.16
CA ALA A 83 -23.28 -10.34 24.20
C ALA A 83 -23.45 -11.50 25.19
N GLN A 84 -22.47 -12.41 25.26
CA GLN A 84 -22.49 -13.52 26.21
C GLN A 84 -22.36 -13.06 27.65
N GLU A 85 -21.39 -12.20 27.97
CA GLU A 85 -21.20 -11.63 29.31
C GLU A 85 -22.43 -10.85 29.79
N LYS A 86 -23.12 -10.14 28.89
CA LYS A 86 -24.40 -9.48 29.18
C LYS A 86 -25.47 -10.49 29.59
N SER A 87 -25.61 -11.57 28.83
CA SER A 87 -26.58 -12.64 29.11
C SER A 87 -26.29 -13.30 30.46
N ASP A 88 -25.01 -13.56 30.74
CA ASP A 88 -24.60 -14.20 32.00
C ASP A 88 -24.81 -13.27 33.20
N LEU A 89 -24.55 -11.96 33.06
CA LEU A 89 -24.82 -10.95 34.10
C LEU A 89 -26.33 -10.79 34.37
N ALA A 90 -27.14 -10.79 33.30
CA ALA A 90 -28.59 -10.76 33.44
C ALA A 90 -29.11 -11.99 34.19
N ARG A 91 -28.57 -13.17 33.86
CA ARG A 91 -28.88 -14.43 34.57
C ARG A 91 -28.44 -14.39 36.02
N LEU A 92 -27.28 -13.85 36.32
CA LEU A 92 -26.81 -13.64 37.71
C LEU A 92 -27.78 -12.75 38.48
N ALA A 93 -28.22 -11.64 37.89
CA ALA A 93 -29.18 -10.74 38.49
C ALA A 93 -30.53 -11.44 38.77
N GLU A 94 -31.01 -12.25 37.82
CA GLU A 94 -32.25 -13.03 37.98
C GLU A 94 -32.14 -14.06 39.12
N VAL A 95 -31.02 -14.79 39.18
CA VAL A 95 -30.79 -15.81 40.22
C VAL A 95 -30.67 -15.15 41.60
N VAL A 96 -29.93 -14.03 41.68
CA VAL A 96 -29.83 -13.27 42.94
C VAL A 96 -31.22 -12.76 43.35
N ALA A 97 -32.00 -12.19 42.44
CA ALA A 97 -33.35 -11.74 42.72
C ALA A 97 -34.27 -12.88 43.16
N ALA A 98 -34.15 -14.06 42.57
CA ALA A 98 -34.94 -15.26 42.92
C ALA A 98 -34.67 -15.75 44.36
N ALA A 99 -33.52 -15.45 44.92
CA ALA A 99 -33.19 -15.77 46.32
C ALA A 99 -34.02 -14.94 47.35
N ASN A 100 -34.62 -13.84 46.91
CA ASN A 100 -35.40 -12.96 47.81
C ASN A 100 -36.63 -13.66 48.42
N SER A 101 -37.31 -14.53 47.69
CA SER A 101 -38.48 -15.28 48.19
C SER A 101 -38.10 -16.21 49.33
N PRO A 102 -37.14 -17.16 49.20
CA PRO A 102 -36.71 -18.01 50.28
C PRO A 102 -36.21 -17.23 51.50
N ILE A 103 -35.48 -16.13 51.25
CA ILE A 103 -34.98 -15.24 52.35
C ILE A 103 -36.11 -14.58 53.11
N SER A 104 -37.16 -14.16 52.42
CA SER A 104 -38.34 -13.56 53.01
C SER A 104 -39.14 -14.58 53.83
N ASP A 105 -39.21 -15.82 53.36
CA ASP A 105 -39.83 -16.94 54.07
C ASP A 105 -39.06 -17.28 55.33
N LEU A 106 -37.70 -17.34 55.21
CA LEU A 106 -36.81 -17.57 56.34
C LEU A 106 -36.98 -16.46 57.41
N LYS A 107 -37.03 -15.20 57.03
CA LYS A 107 -37.28 -14.06 57.88
C LYS A 107 -38.64 -14.10 58.59
N ARG A 108 -39.67 -14.56 57.87
CA ARG A 108 -41.02 -14.73 58.39
C ARG A 108 -41.08 -15.85 59.42
N ALA A 109 -40.50 -17.00 59.12
CA ALA A 109 -40.46 -18.15 60.02
C ALA A 109 -39.75 -17.81 61.32
N VAL A 110 -38.54 -17.18 61.25
CA VAL A 110 -37.79 -16.76 62.44
C VAL A 110 -38.56 -15.70 63.25
N LYS A 111 -39.23 -14.74 62.59
CA LYS A 111 -40.09 -13.77 63.31
C LYS A 111 -41.25 -14.47 64.06
N MET A 112 -41.88 -15.48 63.44
CA MET A 112 -42.92 -16.27 64.06
C MET A 112 -42.39 -17.10 65.23
N MET A 113 -41.17 -17.65 65.13
CA MET A 113 -40.51 -18.31 66.26
C MET A 113 -40.39 -17.40 67.48
N GLY A 114 -40.01 -16.11 67.24
CA GLY A 114 -39.98 -15.10 68.31
C GLY A 114 -41.33 -14.90 68.98
N ILE A 115 -42.40 -14.83 68.20
CA ILE A 115 -43.75 -14.71 68.75
C ILE A 115 -44.15 -15.96 69.55
N VAL A 116 -43.85 -17.16 69.03
CA VAL A 116 -44.11 -18.43 69.67
C VAL A 116 -43.29 -18.57 70.96
N SER A 117 -42.04 -18.09 70.99
CA SER A 117 -41.18 -18.02 72.16
C SER A 117 -41.79 -17.19 73.28
N VAL A 118 -42.32 -16.00 72.96
CA VAL A 118 -43.02 -15.15 73.95
C VAL A 118 -44.29 -15.85 74.48
N ASN A 119 -45.06 -16.47 73.58
CA ASN A 119 -46.24 -17.22 73.94
C ASN A 119 -45.91 -18.43 74.84
N ALA A 120 -44.80 -19.12 74.58
CA ALA A 120 -44.28 -20.20 75.39
C ALA A 120 -44.00 -19.75 76.82
N ARG A 121 -43.34 -18.61 76.95
CA ARG A 121 -43.01 -18.03 78.28
C ARG A 121 -44.29 -17.62 79.07
N VAL A 122 -45.24 -17.00 78.39
CA VAL A 122 -46.51 -16.61 79.02
C VAL A 122 -47.32 -17.83 79.48
N THR A 123 -47.37 -18.85 78.64
CA THR A 123 -48.08 -20.11 78.91
C THR A 123 -47.42 -20.89 80.03
N ALA A 124 -46.12 -21.00 80.06
CA ALA A 124 -45.34 -21.69 81.10
C ALA A 124 -45.50 -21.03 82.43
N ALA A 125 -45.53 -19.70 82.53
CA ALA A 125 -45.78 -18.93 83.79
C ALA A 125 -47.18 -19.19 84.35
N GLY A 126 -48.14 -19.67 83.56
CA GLY A 126 -49.50 -20.01 84.03
C GLY A 126 -49.60 -21.47 84.58
N ILE A 127 -48.59 -22.27 84.50
CA ILE A 127 -48.60 -23.65 84.98
C ILE A 127 -48.04 -23.73 86.42
N VAL A 128 -48.90 -23.92 87.36
CA VAL A 128 -48.54 -23.96 88.80
C VAL A 128 -47.99 -25.37 89.19
N GLY A 129 -46.74 -25.42 89.68
CA GLY A 129 -46.20 -26.63 90.38
C GLY A 129 -44.91 -27.28 89.85
N ASP A 130 -44.46 -26.97 88.68
CA ASP A 130 -43.20 -27.46 88.03
C ASP A 130 -42.47 -26.39 87.25
N SER A 131 -42.29 -25.21 87.91
CA SER A 131 -41.78 -24.01 87.21
C SER A 131 -40.36 -24.12 86.67
N ASP A 132 -39.44 -24.75 87.34
CA ASP A 132 -38.00 -24.74 87.01
C ASP A 132 -37.65 -25.44 85.71
N ASP A 133 -38.31 -26.58 85.40
CA ASP A 133 -38.03 -27.32 84.17
C ASP A 133 -38.56 -26.63 82.90
N PHE A 134 -39.68 -25.89 83.03
CA PHE A 134 -40.23 -25.14 81.92
C PHE A 134 -39.62 -23.75 81.78
N GLU A 135 -39.03 -23.18 82.81
CA GLU A 135 -38.27 -21.95 82.74
C GLU A 135 -37.01 -22.12 81.87
N VAL A 136 -36.27 -23.26 82.07
CA VAL A 136 -35.14 -23.57 81.18
C VAL A 136 -35.59 -23.71 79.74
N PHE A 137 -36.67 -24.43 79.42
CA PHE A 137 -37.20 -24.61 78.06
C PHE A 137 -37.56 -23.30 77.42
N THR A 138 -38.29 -22.41 78.12
CA THR A 138 -38.73 -21.11 77.58
C THR A 138 -37.56 -20.12 77.42
N THR A 139 -36.51 -20.28 78.27
CA THR A 139 -35.30 -19.47 78.18
C THR A 139 -34.45 -19.93 76.98
N ASP A 140 -34.30 -21.24 76.79
CA ASP A 140 -33.59 -21.81 75.65
C ASP A 140 -34.23 -21.41 74.32
N ILE A 141 -35.57 -21.52 74.20
CA ILE A 141 -36.29 -21.07 73.00
C ILE A 141 -36.09 -19.56 72.76
N ALA A 142 -36.17 -18.76 73.83
CA ALA A 142 -35.97 -17.32 73.69
C ALA A 142 -34.56 -17.00 73.19
N THR A 143 -33.54 -17.64 73.79
CA THR A 143 -32.15 -17.42 73.41
C THR A 143 -31.87 -17.88 71.97
N LEU A 144 -32.36 -19.02 71.56
CA LEU A 144 -32.23 -19.54 70.19
C LEU A 144 -32.98 -18.68 69.16
N SER A 145 -34.21 -18.23 69.51
CA SER A 145 -35.00 -17.36 68.68
C SER A 145 -34.37 -15.96 68.50
N ASP A 146 -33.80 -15.39 69.57
CA ASP A 146 -33.05 -14.15 69.52
C ASP A 146 -31.77 -14.28 68.70
N SER A 147 -31.07 -15.42 68.81
CA SER A 147 -29.90 -15.73 67.99
C SER A 147 -30.29 -15.86 66.51
N ALA A 148 -31.34 -16.64 66.21
CA ALA A 148 -31.86 -16.74 64.83
C ALA A 148 -32.24 -15.39 64.25
N SER A 149 -32.93 -14.55 65.07
CA SER A 149 -33.35 -13.22 64.61
C SER A 149 -32.16 -12.31 64.27
N ARG A 150 -31.09 -12.33 65.06
CA ARG A 150 -29.84 -11.59 64.77
C ARG A 150 -29.17 -12.10 63.50
N THR A 151 -28.95 -13.40 63.41
CA THR A 151 -28.35 -14.05 62.24
C THR A 151 -29.12 -13.73 60.96
N ILE A 152 -30.46 -13.73 61.00
CA ILE A 152 -31.29 -13.40 59.84
C ILE A 152 -31.26 -11.87 59.51
N GLN A 153 -31.10 -11.02 60.49
CA GLN A 153 -30.92 -9.59 60.25
C GLN A 153 -29.60 -9.29 59.55
N ASP A 154 -28.51 -9.91 60.02
CA ASP A 154 -27.18 -9.82 59.44
C ASP A 154 -27.18 -10.40 58.02
N PHE A 155 -27.76 -11.58 57.83
CA PHE A 155 -27.98 -12.17 56.51
C PHE A 155 -28.74 -11.23 55.57
N ALA A 156 -29.85 -10.64 56.00
CA ALA A 156 -30.64 -9.73 55.17
C ALA A 156 -29.89 -8.43 54.85
N GLN A 157 -28.97 -8.00 55.69
CA GLN A 157 -28.09 -6.86 55.40
C GLN A 157 -27.07 -7.22 54.31
N VAL A 158 -26.36 -8.34 54.47
CA VAL A 158 -25.38 -8.82 53.48
C VAL A 158 -26.05 -9.11 52.13
N TYR A 159 -27.24 -9.72 52.14
CA TYR A 159 -27.99 -9.97 50.89
C TYR A 159 -28.39 -8.67 50.15
N ARG A 160 -28.78 -7.61 50.90
CA ARG A 160 -29.02 -6.31 50.27
C ARG A 160 -27.77 -5.72 49.63
N GLN A 161 -26.61 -5.89 50.24
CA GLN A 161 -25.34 -5.47 49.64
C GLN A 161 -25.08 -6.24 48.34
N LEU A 162 -25.24 -7.59 48.33
CA LEU A 162 -25.12 -8.41 47.14
C LEU A 162 -26.05 -7.90 46.01
N THR A 163 -27.31 -7.71 46.28
CA THR A 163 -28.28 -7.19 45.30
C THR A 163 -27.85 -5.85 44.73
N ALA A 164 -27.41 -4.93 45.60
CA ALA A 164 -26.98 -3.60 45.18
C ALA A 164 -25.70 -3.63 44.32
N GLU A 165 -24.79 -4.56 44.59
CA GLU A 165 -23.57 -4.75 43.77
C GLU A 165 -23.90 -5.31 42.40
N VAL A 166 -24.77 -6.32 42.32
CA VAL A 166 -25.21 -6.91 41.05
C VAL A 166 -26.01 -5.90 40.20
N ASP A 167 -26.93 -5.14 40.85
CA ASP A 167 -27.70 -4.10 40.18
C ASP A 167 -26.80 -2.97 39.64
N ARG A 168 -25.77 -2.60 40.41
CA ARG A 168 -24.79 -1.60 39.99
C ARG A 168 -24.00 -2.11 38.77
N ALA A 169 -23.51 -3.34 38.80
CA ALA A 169 -22.80 -3.96 37.70
C ALA A 169 -23.67 -4.03 36.44
N THR A 170 -24.92 -4.49 36.57
CA THR A 170 -25.88 -4.55 35.46
C THR A 170 -26.15 -3.17 34.86
N SER A 171 -26.32 -2.14 35.72
CA SER A 171 -26.53 -0.78 35.27
C SER A 171 -25.31 -0.17 34.58
N GLN A 172 -24.10 -0.44 35.07
CA GLN A 172 -22.85 -0.01 34.44
C GLN A 172 -22.69 -0.67 33.08
N ARG A 173 -22.93 -2.00 32.98
CA ARG A 173 -22.89 -2.74 31.74
C ARG A 173 -23.88 -2.21 30.71
N ALA A 174 -25.10 -1.91 31.12
CA ALA A 174 -26.12 -1.32 30.23
C ALA A 174 -25.70 0.05 29.68
N ARG A 175 -25.05 0.89 30.50
CA ARG A 175 -24.52 2.19 30.04
C ARG A 175 -23.38 2.02 29.05
N PHE A 176 -22.46 1.12 29.32
CA PHE A 176 -21.36 0.81 28.41
C PHE A 176 -21.89 0.30 27.07
N GLU A 177 -22.87 -0.61 27.09
CA GLU A 177 -23.52 -1.11 25.88
C GLU A 177 -24.17 0.02 25.09
N ALA A 178 -24.95 0.88 25.74
CA ALA A 178 -25.62 2.00 25.09
C ALA A 178 -24.63 2.99 24.44
N ALA A 179 -23.42 3.09 24.98
CA ALA A 179 -22.36 3.96 24.44
C ALA A 179 -21.61 3.33 23.26
N HIS A 180 -21.45 2.01 23.23
CA HIS A 180 -20.50 1.35 22.33
C HIS A 180 -21.10 0.24 21.44
N ALA A 181 -22.37 -0.19 21.65
CA ALA A 181 -22.96 -1.34 20.95
C ALA A 181 -22.96 -1.18 19.43
N ASP A 182 -23.38 -0.03 18.92
CA ASP A 182 -23.42 0.24 17.49
C ASP A 182 -22.02 0.27 16.89
N THR A 183 -21.08 0.89 17.59
CA THR A 183 -19.69 0.97 17.14
C THR A 183 -19.03 -0.42 17.14
N LEU A 184 -19.26 -1.23 18.18
CA LEU A 184 -18.72 -2.60 18.25
C LEU A 184 -19.28 -3.50 17.15
N ASN A 185 -20.58 -3.45 16.88
CA ASN A 185 -21.22 -4.25 15.85
C ASN A 185 -20.74 -3.89 14.44
N HIS A 186 -20.45 -2.61 14.20
CA HIS A 186 -20.02 -2.14 12.88
C HIS A 186 -18.50 -2.13 12.72
N LEU A 187 -17.74 -2.12 13.80
CA LEU A 187 -16.28 -1.97 13.76
C LEU A 187 -15.60 -3.09 12.98
N GLY A 188 -15.90 -4.34 13.30
CA GLY A 188 -15.32 -5.52 12.62
C GLY A 188 -15.65 -5.55 11.13
N THR A 189 -16.91 -5.27 10.78
CA THR A 189 -17.36 -5.24 9.38
C THR A 189 -16.78 -4.06 8.63
N SER A 190 -16.74 -2.88 9.25
CA SER A 190 -16.18 -1.67 8.66
C SER A 190 -14.67 -1.78 8.43
N LEU A 191 -13.91 -2.29 9.40
CA LEU A 191 -12.48 -2.57 9.26
C LEU A 191 -12.22 -3.58 8.15
N SER A 192 -12.97 -4.69 8.12
CA SER A 192 -12.82 -5.72 7.09
C SER A 192 -13.14 -5.19 5.70
N SER A 193 -14.19 -4.38 5.54
CA SER A 193 -14.55 -3.77 4.26
C SER A 193 -13.53 -2.73 3.79
N THR A 194 -13.00 -1.92 4.70
CA THR A 194 -11.98 -0.90 4.39
C THR A 194 -10.65 -1.59 4.01
N LEU A 195 -10.28 -2.66 4.70
CA LEU A 195 -9.11 -3.48 4.36
C LEU A 195 -9.26 -4.13 2.99
N ALA A 196 -10.42 -4.72 2.68
CA ALA A 196 -10.68 -5.30 1.36
C ALA A 196 -10.60 -4.26 0.25
N ALA A 197 -11.14 -3.05 0.47
CA ALA A 197 -11.02 -1.94 -0.46
C ALA A 197 -9.56 -1.49 -0.65
N LEU A 198 -8.78 -1.44 0.44
CA LEU A 198 -7.36 -1.11 0.39
C LEU A 198 -6.54 -2.18 -0.34
N ASP A 199 -6.81 -3.46 -0.09
CA ASP A 199 -6.16 -4.58 -0.78
C ASP A 199 -6.47 -4.55 -2.28
N GLN A 200 -7.71 -4.23 -2.66
CA GLN A 200 -8.10 -4.07 -4.06
C GLN A 200 -7.41 -2.86 -4.70
N GLN A 201 -7.38 -1.71 -4.04
CA GLN A 201 -6.65 -0.54 -4.53
C GLN A 201 -5.16 -0.84 -4.69
N ARG A 202 -4.56 -1.55 -3.73
CA ARG A 202 -3.17 -1.98 -3.79
C ARG A 202 -2.91 -2.90 -4.99
N ALA A 203 -3.75 -3.90 -5.22
CA ALA A 203 -3.62 -4.82 -6.35
C ALA A 203 -3.65 -4.06 -7.69
N VAL A 204 -4.58 -3.14 -7.83
CA VAL A 204 -4.74 -2.30 -9.01
C VAL A 204 -3.55 -1.34 -9.16
N ALA A 205 -3.04 -0.72 -8.06
CA ALA A 205 -1.84 0.12 -8.06
C ALA A 205 -0.59 -0.66 -8.47
N LEU A 206 -0.47 -1.91 -8.03
CA LEU A 206 0.61 -2.81 -8.40
C LEU A 206 0.62 -3.11 -9.91
N GLU A 207 -0.53 -3.46 -10.47
CA GLU A 207 -0.71 -3.73 -11.90
C GLU A 207 -0.36 -2.49 -12.75
N SER A 208 -0.91 -1.33 -12.38
CA SER A 208 -0.63 -0.07 -13.08
C SER A 208 0.83 0.36 -12.98
N SER A 209 1.45 0.23 -11.80
CA SER A 209 2.85 0.57 -11.61
C SER A 209 3.76 -0.32 -12.46
N THR A 210 3.45 -1.61 -12.52
CA THR A 210 4.19 -2.57 -13.35
C THR A 210 4.08 -2.22 -14.84
N GLU A 211 2.88 -1.90 -15.31
CA GLU A 211 2.65 -1.50 -16.70
C GLU A 211 3.31 -0.15 -17.01
N THR A 212 3.20 0.84 -16.12
CA THR A 212 3.87 2.14 -16.28
C THR A 212 5.39 1.98 -16.33
N GLY A 213 5.97 1.15 -15.48
CA GLY A 213 7.40 0.83 -15.51
C GLY A 213 7.82 0.14 -16.81
N ARG A 214 7.02 -0.80 -17.33
CA ARG A 214 7.27 -1.49 -18.59
C ARG A 214 7.29 -0.51 -19.78
N VAL A 215 6.27 0.34 -19.87
CA VAL A 215 6.15 1.30 -20.98
C VAL A 215 7.19 2.41 -20.86
N SER A 216 7.51 2.86 -19.65
CA SER A 216 8.60 3.82 -19.41
C SER A 216 9.95 3.30 -19.93
N ARG A 217 10.26 2.02 -19.70
CA ARG A 217 11.46 1.38 -20.27
C ARG A 217 11.45 1.33 -21.81
N GLN A 218 10.29 1.08 -22.41
CA GLN A 218 10.16 1.11 -23.86
C GLN A 218 10.46 2.52 -24.43
N ILE A 219 9.98 3.56 -23.77
CA ILE A 219 10.26 4.96 -24.15
C ILE A 219 11.74 5.25 -24.01
N VAL A 220 12.39 4.86 -22.91
CA VAL A 220 13.85 5.05 -22.74
C VAL A 220 14.62 4.35 -23.86
N GLY A 221 14.23 3.12 -24.24
CA GLY A 221 14.81 2.41 -25.38
C GLY A 221 14.63 3.17 -26.70
N ARG A 222 13.44 3.70 -26.96
CA ARG A 222 13.16 4.50 -28.16
C ARG A 222 13.92 5.83 -28.18
N ILE A 223 14.08 6.48 -27.03
CA ILE A 223 14.95 7.68 -26.93
C ILE A 223 16.37 7.32 -27.30
N GLY A 224 16.87 6.17 -26.80
CA GLY A 224 18.19 5.67 -27.19
C GLY A 224 18.33 5.51 -28.71
N SER A 225 17.31 4.93 -29.38
CA SER A 225 17.26 4.83 -30.83
C SER A 225 17.21 6.20 -31.51
N ALA A 226 16.40 7.13 -31.01
CA ALA A 226 16.33 8.50 -31.51
C ALA A 226 17.66 9.25 -31.37
N VAL A 227 18.37 9.06 -30.26
CA VAL A 227 19.72 9.63 -30.09
C VAL A 227 20.71 9.05 -31.11
N MET A 228 20.60 7.75 -31.41
CA MET A 228 21.42 7.15 -32.48
C MET A 228 21.06 7.71 -33.86
N SER A 229 19.79 7.97 -34.14
CA SER A 229 19.35 8.62 -35.38
C SER A 229 19.89 10.05 -35.53
N LEU A 230 20.21 10.74 -34.42
CA LEU A 230 20.85 12.06 -34.49
C LEU A 230 22.29 12.06 -35.03
N GLN A 231 22.91 10.87 -35.20
CA GLN A 231 24.19 10.72 -35.92
C GLN A 231 24.08 11.18 -37.38
N VAL A 232 22.86 11.26 -37.91
CA VAL A 232 22.55 11.86 -39.22
C VAL A 232 23.13 13.27 -39.36
N GLY A 233 22.93 14.10 -38.32
CA GLY A 233 23.46 15.48 -38.32
C GLY A 233 24.99 15.51 -38.47
N ASP A 234 25.71 14.64 -37.78
CA ASP A 234 27.16 14.56 -37.85
C ASP A 234 27.64 13.97 -39.22
N ALA A 235 26.93 12.95 -39.72
CA ALA A 235 27.20 12.37 -41.02
C ALA A 235 26.99 13.42 -42.16
N THR A 236 25.89 14.17 -42.08
CA THR A 236 25.58 15.23 -43.04
C THR A 236 26.61 16.36 -42.96
N ARG A 237 27.00 16.78 -41.77
CA ARG A 237 28.03 17.79 -41.54
C ARG A 237 29.36 17.35 -42.19
N GLN A 238 29.79 16.11 -41.99
CA GLN A 238 31.03 15.59 -42.58
C GLN A 238 30.97 15.52 -44.12
N ARG A 239 29.83 15.12 -44.69
CA ARG A 239 29.65 15.09 -46.16
C ARG A 239 29.68 16.48 -46.76
N ILE A 240 29.10 17.47 -46.08
CA ILE A 240 29.17 18.88 -46.48
C ILE A 240 30.61 19.41 -46.40
N GLU A 241 31.36 19.10 -45.34
CA GLU A 241 32.78 19.46 -45.21
C GLU A 241 33.65 18.86 -46.34
N HIS A 242 33.37 17.60 -46.73
CA HIS A 242 34.06 17.00 -47.86
C HIS A 242 33.73 17.70 -49.17
N ALA A 243 32.47 18.14 -49.36
CA ALA A 243 32.07 18.91 -50.54
C ALA A 243 32.68 20.31 -50.54
N GLU A 244 32.71 21.02 -49.42
CA GLU A 244 33.40 22.30 -49.23
C GLU A 244 34.89 22.18 -49.61
N LEU A 245 35.58 21.16 -49.07
CA LEU A 245 36.98 20.86 -49.34
C LEU A 245 37.20 20.60 -50.83
N ALA A 246 36.36 19.76 -51.44
CA ALA A 246 36.45 19.41 -52.86
C ALA A 246 36.25 20.64 -53.77
N LEU A 247 35.24 21.49 -53.51
CA LEU A 247 34.99 22.72 -54.25
C LEU A 247 36.12 23.73 -54.10
N THR A 248 36.69 23.90 -52.94
CA THR A 248 37.84 24.76 -52.66
C THR A 248 39.08 24.25 -53.37
N SER A 249 39.36 22.93 -53.27
CA SER A 249 40.48 22.31 -53.94
C SER A 249 40.38 22.37 -55.47
N MET A 250 39.14 22.29 -55.99
CA MET A 250 38.87 22.46 -57.41
C MET A 250 39.20 23.88 -57.88
N ALA A 251 38.84 24.92 -57.10
CA ALA A 251 39.21 26.30 -57.38
C ALA A 251 40.74 26.49 -57.40
N ASP A 252 41.44 25.90 -56.44
CA ASP A 252 42.90 25.95 -56.31
C ASP A 252 43.61 25.28 -57.53
N LEU A 253 43.11 24.10 -57.97
CA LEU A 253 43.61 23.42 -59.15
C LEU A 253 43.48 24.26 -60.44
N ILE A 254 42.35 24.96 -60.58
CA ILE A 254 42.09 25.83 -61.77
C ILE A 254 42.93 27.10 -61.73
N GLU A 255 43.26 27.60 -60.53
CA GLU A 255 44.22 28.71 -60.36
C GLU A 255 45.68 28.27 -60.57
N GLY A 256 45.94 26.99 -60.80
CA GLY A 256 47.27 26.43 -60.98
C GLY A 256 48.01 26.12 -59.67
N HIS A 257 47.27 26.08 -58.52
CA HIS A 257 47.83 25.67 -57.25
C HIS A 257 47.81 24.15 -57.10
N THR A 258 48.61 23.62 -56.19
CA THR A 258 48.59 22.18 -55.86
C THR A 258 47.41 21.87 -54.95
N ALA A 259 46.57 20.93 -55.34
CA ALA A 259 45.59 20.31 -54.46
C ALA A 259 45.58 18.81 -54.63
N PHE A 260 45.32 18.07 -53.54
CA PHE A 260 45.40 16.59 -53.48
C PHE A 260 46.75 16.04 -53.98
N ASP A 261 47.86 16.73 -53.65
CA ASP A 261 49.24 16.39 -54.06
C ASP A 261 49.47 16.40 -55.59
N GLN A 262 48.60 17.07 -56.34
CA GLN A 262 48.66 17.15 -57.79
C GLN A 262 48.51 18.59 -58.25
N THR A 263 49.10 18.87 -59.44
CA THR A 263 48.84 20.10 -60.20
C THR A 263 48.17 19.72 -61.51
N LEU A 264 47.30 20.56 -62.02
CA LEU A 264 46.55 20.26 -63.23
C LEU A 264 47.04 21.14 -64.39
N PRO A 265 47.46 20.54 -65.55
CA PRO A 265 47.76 21.33 -66.74
C PRO A 265 46.53 22.09 -67.25
N GLY A 266 46.72 23.32 -67.74
CA GLY A 266 45.60 24.18 -68.17
C GLY A 266 44.70 23.54 -69.25
N GLU A 267 45.26 22.69 -70.11
CA GLU A 267 44.53 21.93 -71.11
C GLU A 267 43.50 20.93 -70.54
N GLN A 268 43.70 20.52 -69.27
CA GLN A 268 42.81 19.58 -68.58
C GLN A 268 41.79 20.24 -67.67
N HIS A 269 41.83 21.59 -67.54
CA HIS A 269 40.94 22.31 -66.61
C HIS A 269 39.45 22.05 -66.88
N ASP A 270 39.00 22.15 -68.16
CA ASP A 270 37.60 21.93 -68.52
C ASP A 270 37.16 20.46 -68.27
N THR A 271 38.04 19.51 -68.57
CA THR A 271 37.76 18.08 -68.32
C THR A 271 37.70 17.77 -66.83
N ALA A 272 38.62 18.27 -66.05
CA ALA A 272 38.60 18.12 -64.59
C ALA A 272 37.41 18.83 -63.96
N LEU A 273 37.07 20.01 -64.43
CA LEU A 273 35.89 20.76 -63.98
C LEU A 273 34.62 19.95 -64.21
N SER A 274 34.44 19.36 -65.41
CA SER A 274 33.26 18.56 -65.71
C SER A 274 33.16 17.33 -64.82
N ALA A 275 34.27 16.60 -64.57
CA ALA A 275 34.32 15.43 -63.70
C ALA A 275 34.03 15.77 -62.24
N LEU A 276 34.73 16.78 -61.69
CA LEU A 276 34.62 17.19 -60.31
C LEU A 276 33.27 17.87 -60.01
N ALA A 277 32.76 18.71 -60.92
CA ALA A 277 31.44 19.33 -60.77
C ALA A 277 30.31 18.28 -60.75
N ALA A 278 30.37 17.30 -61.68
CA ALA A 278 29.39 16.20 -61.69
C ALA A 278 29.46 15.35 -60.44
N LEU A 279 30.67 15.07 -59.91
CA LEU A 279 30.84 14.34 -58.65
C LEU A 279 30.28 15.11 -57.46
N GLN A 280 30.66 16.40 -57.33
CA GLN A 280 30.17 17.20 -56.18
C GLN A 280 28.67 17.46 -56.29
N HIS A 281 28.11 17.64 -57.48
CA HIS A 281 26.66 17.67 -57.65
C HIS A 281 25.99 16.42 -57.06
N GLN A 282 26.44 15.23 -57.44
CA GLN A 282 25.87 13.98 -56.96
C GLN A 282 26.12 13.76 -55.45
N GLN A 283 27.27 14.18 -54.90
CA GLN A 283 27.57 14.10 -53.49
C GLN A 283 26.64 15.02 -52.69
N ILE A 284 26.45 16.29 -53.10
CA ILE A 284 25.60 17.26 -52.42
C ILE A 284 24.13 16.85 -52.55
N ALA A 285 23.67 16.48 -53.76
CA ALA A 285 22.30 16.05 -53.99
C ALA A 285 21.95 14.78 -53.17
N GLY A 286 22.87 13.78 -53.21
CA GLY A 286 22.69 12.56 -52.39
C GLY A 286 22.75 12.85 -50.89
N THR A 287 23.45 13.91 -50.47
CA THR A 287 23.45 14.36 -49.08
C THR A 287 22.09 15.00 -48.70
N ALA A 288 21.57 15.85 -49.58
CA ALA A 288 20.28 16.51 -49.40
C ALA A 288 19.12 15.48 -49.28
N GLU A 289 19.11 14.48 -50.22
CA GLU A 289 18.08 13.43 -50.21
C GLU A 289 18.13 12.57 -48.96
N SER A 290 19.33 12.06 -48.59
CA SER A 290 19.50 11.25 -47.38
C SER A 290 19.09 12.06 -46.12
N PHE A 291 19.51 13.32 -46.04
CA PHE A 291 19.23 14.18 -44.91
C PHE A 291 17.71 14.43 -44.78
N ALA A 292 17.01 14.74 -45.86
CA ALA A 292 15.58 14.93 -45.87
C ALA A 292 14.82 13.71 -45.32
N GLN A 293 15.14 12.52 -45.84
CA GLN A 293 14.51 11.27 -45.46
C GLN A 293 14.75 10.95 -43.95
N GLU A 294 15.97 11.11 -43.51
CA GLU A 294 16.38 10.74 -42.15
C GLU A 294 15.83 11.76 -41.13
N VAL A 295 15.73 13.05 -41.48
CA VAL A 295 15.08 14.08 -40.63
C VAL A 295 13.58 13.81 -40.51
N GLU A 296 12.88 13.53 -41.63
CA GLU A 296 11.45 13.21 -41.62
C GLU A 296 11.16 11.99 -40.72
N GLN A 297 11.98 10.95 -40.83
CA GLN A 297 11.85 9.76 -39.97
C GLN A 297 12.11 10.08 -38.49
N ALA A 298 13.15 10.86 -38.19
CA ALA A 298 13.48 11.25 -36.82
C ALA A 298 12.38 12.14 -36.18
N GLU A 299 11.80 13.06 -36.96
CA GLU A 299 10.67 13.90 -36.53
C GLU A 299 9.44 13.05 -36.21
N ALA A 300 9.09 12.10 -37.10
CA ALA A 300 7.99 11.16 -36.88
C ALA A 300 8.18 10.30 -35.63
N ASP A 301 9.39 9.77 -35.44
CA ASP A 301 9.74 8.94 -34.28
C ASP A 301 9.65 9.73 -32.97
N LEU A 302 10.11 10.98 -32.96
CA LEU A 302 10.04 11.85 -31.78
C LEU A 302 8.60 12.26 -31.45
N SER A 303 7.79 12.58 -32.47
CA SER A 303 6.38 12.89 -32.31
C SER A 303 5.59 11.70 -31.74
N ALA A 304 5.84 10.49 -32.26
CA ALA A 304 5.26 9.27 -31.74
C ALA A 304 5.68 9.02 -30.28
N LEU A 305 6.94 9.28 -29.95
CA LEU A 305 7.48 9.14 -28.61
C LEU A 305 6.83 10.12 -27.62
N ALA A 306 6.59 11.37 -28.03
CA ALA A 306 5.88 12.36 -27.23
C ALA A 306 4.42 11.94 -26.96
N ALA A 307 3.74 11.42 -28.00
CA ALA A 307 2.38 10.88 -27.87
C ALA A 307 2.29 9.67 -26.92
N ASP A 308 3.24 8.74 -27.03
CA ASP A 308 3.35 7.58 -26.12
C ASP A 308 3.56 8.05 -24.67
N ALA A 309 4.44 9.01 -24.44
CA ALA A 309 4.67 9.60 -23.12
C ALA A 309 3.40 10.27 -22.57
N GLY A 310 2.66 11.00 -23.42
CA GLY A 310 1.38 11.61 -23.09
C GLY A 310 0.32 10.58 -22.67
N THR A 311 0.24 9.46 -23.37
CA THR A 311 -0.69 8.36 -23.08
C THR A 311 -0.41 7.73 -21.72
N ILE A 312 0.86 7.54 -21.37
CA ILE A 312 1.25 7.01 -20.05
C ILE A 312 0.83 7.98 -18.94
N MET A 313 1.13 9.26 -19.14
CA MET A 313 0.77 10.29 -18.16
C MET A 313 -0.76 10.37 -17.95
N ALA A 314 -1.54 10.28 -19.02
CA ALA A 314 -3.00 10.26 -18.94
C ALA A 314 -3.48 9.02 -18.18
N ARG A 315 -3.04 7.82 -18.56
CA ARG A 315 -3.41 6.57 -17.87
C ARG A 315 -3.00 6.58 -16.40
N SER A 316 -1.82 7.09 -16.08
CA SER A 316 -1.36 7.15 -14.69
C SER A 316 -2.20 8.14 -13.86
N ARG A 317 -2.67 9.24 -14.46
CA ARG A 317 -3.61 10.17 -13.78
C ARG A 317 -4.99 9.59 -13.60
N ASP A 318 -5.55 8.95 -14.62
CA ASP A 318 -6.88 8.32 -14.55
C ASP A 318 -6.90 7.20 -13.51
N PHE A 319 -5.79 6.49 -13.38
CA PHE A 319 -5.64 5.39 -12.46
C PHE A 319 -5.56 5.82 -10.99
N HIS A 320 -4.86 6.89 -10.72
CA HIS A 320 -4.68 7.41 -9.37
C HIS A 320 -5.78 8.42 -9.00
N GLY A 321 -6.83 8.50 -9.83
CA GLY A 321 -7.97 9.37 -9.73
C GLY A 321 -8.11 10.07 -8.39
N ASP A 322 -8.18 11.38 -8.39
CA ASP A 322 -8.34 12.26 -7.24
C ASP A 322 -7.41 11.91 -6.04
N GLU A 323 -6.35 12.68 -5.83
CA GLU A 323 -5.45 12.64 -4.65
C GLU A 323 -6.20 12.55 -3.31
N ARG A 324 -7.52 12.77 -3.32
CA ARG A 324 -8.43 12.68 -2.17
C ARG A 324 -8.86 11.25 -1.84
N GLY A 325 -8.81 10.30 -2.78
CA GLY A 325 -9.35 8.96 -2.58
C GLY A 325 -8.45 8.04 -1.75
N THR A 326 -7.16 7.96 -2.05
CA THR A 326 -6.21 7.07 -1.36
C THR A 326 -5.82 7.60 0.02
N SER A 327 -5.49 8.88 0.12
CA SER A 327 -5.24 9.56 1.41
C SER A 327 -6.48 9.48 2.33
N SER A 328 -7.69 9.48 1.77
CA SER A 328 -8.94 9.31 2.49
C SER A 328 -9.11 7.89 3.06
N ALA A 329 -8.73 6.83 2.32
CA ALA A 329 -8.89 5.44 2.75
C ALA A 329 -7.95 5.09 3.92
N VAL A 330 -6.66 5.46 3.83
CA VAL A 330 -5.68 5.24 4.91
C VAL A 330 -6.02 6.10 6.13
N ALA A 331 -6.45 7.35 5.93
CA ALA A 331 -6.90 8.22 7.02
C ALA A 331 -8.17 7.67 7.69
N SER A 332 -9.13 7.16 6.92
CA SER A 332 -10.33 6.51 7.42
C SER A 332 -9.99 5.25 8.23
N LEU A 333 -9.11 4.39 7.71
CA LEU A 333 -8.63 3.20 8.39
C LEU A 333 -7.91 3.56 9.70
N SER A 334 -7.07 4.58 9.67
CA SER A 334 -6.39 5.09 10.87
C SER A 334 -7.37 5.57 11.93
N ALA A 335 -8.42 6.31 11.53
CA ALA A 335 -9.47 6.77 12.45
C ALA A 335 -10.26 5.58 13.04
N GLN A 336 -10.65 4.62 12.21
CA GLN A 336 -11.37 3.42 12.64
C GLN A 336 -10.53 2.56 13.59
N LEU A 337 -9.24 2.39 13.31
CA LEU A 337 -8.32 1.65 14.18
C LEU A 337 -8.12 2.33 15.54
N ARG A 338 -7.94 3.64 15.58
CA ARG A 338 -7.85 4.37 16.85
C ARG A 338 -9.13 4.22 17.66
N THR A 339 -10.29 4.29 17.00
CA THR A 339 -11.58 4.04 17.65
C THR A 339 -11.66 2.60 18.16
N ALA A 340 -11.20 1.62 17.37
CA ALA A 340 -11.14 0.22 17.77
C ALA A 340 -10.29 0.02 19.02
N VAL A 341 -9.07 0.52 19.01
CA VAL A 341 -8.13 0.40 20.14
C VAL A 341 -8.70 1.07 21.41
N THR A 342 -9.30 2.25 21.28
CA THR A 342 -9.95 2.93 22.41
C THR A 342 -11.09 2.09 22.99
N ILE A 343 -11.96 1.55 22.15
CA ILE A 343 -13.09 0.71 22.62
C ILE A 343 -12.59 -0.59 23.24
N LEU A 344 -11.52 -1.17 22.69
CA LEU A 344 -10.89 -2.37 23.25
C LEU A 344 -10.32 -2.09 24.64
N ALA A 345 -9.64 -0.97 24.84
CA ALA A 345 -9.11 -0.56 26.13
C ALA A 345 -10.24 -0.27 27.15
N ASP A 346 -11.30 0.42 26.73
CA ASP A 346 -12.49 0.67 27.56
C ASP A 346 -13.20 -0.63 27.92
N PHE A 347 -13.25 -1.60 27.01
CA PHE A 347 -13.81 -2.92 27.27
C PHE A 347 -13.01 -3.69 28.32
N GLU A 348 -11.67 -3.69 28.24
CA GLU A 348 -10.84 -4.30 29.29
C GLU A 348 -11.05 -3.65 30.65
N ALA A 349 -11.12 -2.34 30.69
CA ALA A 349 -11.39 -1.61 31.92
C ALA A 349 -12.75 -1.99 32.54
N GLU A 350 -13.79 -2.15 31.70
CA GLU A 350 -15.11 -2.59 32.16
C GLU A 350 -15.10 -4.08 32.59
N ARG A 351 -14.35 -4.91 31.89
CA ARG A 351 -14.19 -6.32 32.24
C ARG A 351 -13.48 -6.51 33.58
N ALA A 352 -12.41 -5.76 33.83
CA ALA A 352 -11.74 -5.75 35.12
C ALA A 352 -12.68 -5.35 36.28
N LYS A 353 -13.61 -4.42 36.04
CA LYS A 353 -14.65 -4.07 37.03
C LYS A 353 -15.62 -5.22 37.26
N LEU A 354 -16.03 -5.94 36.22
CA LEU A 354 -16.89 -7.12 36.35
C LEU A 354 -16.21 -8.24 37.14
N GLU A 355 -14.91 -8.43 36.97
CA GLU A 355 -14.13 -9.39 37.76
C GLU A 355 -14.11 -9.02 39.24
N ILE A 356 -13.90 -7.74 39.57
CA ILE A 356 -13.98 -7.24 40.94
C ILE A 356 -15.37 -7.53 41.52
N VAL A 357 -16.43 -7.26 40.77
CA VAL A 357 -17.81 -7.56 41.18
C VAL A 357 -18.03 -9.05 41.35
N ALA A 358 -17.55 -9.88 40.45
CA ALA A 358 -17.65 -11.32 40.51
C ALA A 358 -17.00 -11.87 41.81
N HIS A 359 -15.79 -11.40 42.12
CA HIS A 359 -15.10 -11.75 43.34
C HIS A 359 -15.87 -11.27 44.59
N ALA A 360 -16.37 -10.04 44.59
CA ALA A 360 -17.19 -9.51 45.67
C ALA A 360 -18.47 -10.33 45.85
N VAL A 361 -19.13 -10.76 44.76
CA VAL A 361 -20.30 -11.64 44.81
C VAL A 361 -19.95 -12.99 45.45
N GLN A 362 -18.83 -13.62 45.06
CA GLN A 362 -18.40 -14.90 45.63
C GLN A 362 -18.13 -14.79 47.12
N GLU A 363 -17.41 -13.79 47.61
CA GLU A 363 -17.12 -13.57 49.02
C GLU A 363 -18.40 -13.26 49.80
N THR A 364 -19.28 -12.44 49.22
CA THR A 364 -20.58 -12.11 49.83
C THR A 364 -21.46 -13.38 49.94
N VAL A 365 -21.51 -14.21 48.89
CA VAL A 365 -22.25 -15.48 48.91
C VAL A 365 -21.69 -16.42 49.95
N LYS A 366 -20.36 -16.52 50.07
CA LYS A 366 -19.70 -17.36 51.10
C LYS A 366 -20.15 -16.92 52.51
N THR A 367 -20.13 -15.62 52.79
CA THR A 367 -20.63 -15.09 54.08
C THR A 367 -22.11 -15.39 54.29
N LEU A 368 -22.92 -15.31 53.24
CA LEU A 368 -24.36 -15.65 53.31
C LEU A 368 -24.56 -17.16 53.60
N LEU A 369 -23.75 -18.06 53.01
CA LEU A 369 -23.80 -19.46 53.27
C LEU A 369 -23.41 -19.79 54.73
N GLU A 370 -22.43 -19.08 55.31
CA GLU A 370 -22.07 -19.20 56.71
C GLU A 370 -23.25 -18.80 57.65
N HIS A 371 -23.97 -17.73 57.34
CA HIS A 371 -25.17 -17.35 58.08
C HIS A 371 -26.28 -18.38 57.95
N VAL A 372 -26.48 -19.01 56.77
CA VAL A 372 -27.49 -20.07 56.62
C VAL A 372 -27.09 -21.31 57.42
N ALA A 373 -25.82 -21.67 57.41
CA ALA A 373 -25.33 -22.77 58.26
C ALA A 373 -25.56 -22.52 59.74
N ALA A 374 -25.34 -21.29 60.22
CA ALA A 374 -25.66 -20.89 61.61
C ALA A 374 -27.16 -20.98 61.92
N VAL A 375 -28.04 -20.60 60.96
CA VAL A 375 -29.49 -20.77 61.13
C VAL A 375 -29.87 -22.26 61.20
N GLN A 376 -29.26 -23.13 60.39
CA GLN A 376 -29.50 -24.57 60.45
C GLN A 376 -29.05 -25.17 61.77
N GLU A 377 -27.92 -24.73 62.35
CA GLU A 377 -27.48 -25.13 63.67
C GLU A 377 -28.48 -24.69 64.76
N ILE A 378 -28.95 -23.45 64.70
CA ILE A 378 -29.99 -22.93 65.61
C ILE A 378 -31.28 -23.74 65.47
N GLU A 379 -31.69 -24.10 64.25
CA GLU A 379 -32.83 -24.96 63.97
C GLU A 379 -32.68 -26.34 64.61
N ALA A 380 -31.54 -27.00 64.41
CA ALA A 380 -31.28 -28.31 65.04
C ALA A 380 -31.40 -28.26 66.54
N ASN A 381 -30.85 -27.24 67.19
CA ASN A 381 -30.97 -27.02 68.61
C ASN A 381 -32.43 -26.74 69.03
N MET A 382 -33.15 -25.90 68.28
CA MET A 382 -34.56 -25.59 68.54
C MET A 382 -35.45 -26.85 68.44
N ARG A 383 -35.16 -27.70 67.45
CA ARG A 383 -35.85 -28.99 67.26
C ARG A 383 -35.65 -29.91 68.45
N LEU A 384 -34.40 -30.01 68.97
CA LEU A 384 -34.12 -30.77 70.19
C LEU A 384 -34.87 -30.22 71.40
N VAL A 385 -34.85 -28.94 71.61
CA VAL A 385 -35.55 -28.26 72.69
C VAL A 385 -37.06 -28.47 72.60
N SER A 386 -37.64 -28.35 71.39
CA SER A 386 -39.09 -28.57 71.13
C SER A 386 -39.50 -30.05 71.36
N LEU A 387 -38.64 -31.01 70.96
CA LEU A 387 -38.88 -32.44 71.20
C LEU A 387 -38.86 -32.76 72.70
N ASN A 388 -37.86 -32.28 73.44
CA ASN A 388 -37.74 -32.47 74.88
C ASN A 388 -38.97 -31.85 75.56
N ALA A 389 -39.42 -30.69 75.16
CA ALA A 389 -40.64 -30.05 75.66
C ALA A 389 -41.88 -30.92 75.40
N ALA A 390 -42.06 -31.46 74.22
CA ALA A 390 -43.19 -32.31 73.86
C ALA A 390 -43.26 -33.52 74.71
N VAL A 391 -42.11 -34.22 75.00
CA VAL A 391 -42.04 -35.35 75.90
C VAL A 391 -42.45 -34.97 77.33
N ARG A 392 -41.94 -33.85 77.84
CA ARG A 392 -42.30 -33.37 79.19
C ARG A 392 -43.75 -32.93 79.26
N CYS A 393 -44.29 -32.24 78.27
CA CYS A 393 -45.70 -31.85 78.19
C CYS A 393 -46.62 -33.10 78.19
N ALA A 394 -46.24 -34.19 77.50
CA ALA A 394 -46.96 -35.47 77.51
C ALA A 394 -47.03 -36.08 78.91
N GLN A 395 -45.97 -35.96 79.71
CA GLN A 395 -45.94 -36.40 81.09
C GLN A 395 -46.85 -35.65 82.03
N LEU A 396 -47.13 -34.33 81.73
CA LEU A 396 -48.06 -33.49 82.49
C LEU A 396 -49.53 -33.71 82.13
N GLY A 397 -49.82 -34.47 81.12
CA GLY A 397 -51.18 -34.74 80.68
C GLY A 397 -51.96 -33.48 80.28
N PRO A 398 -53.21 -33.28 80.70
CA PRO A 398 -54.02 -32.12 80.28
C PRO A 398 -53.43 -30.77 80.66
N ARG A 399 -52.58 -30.67 81.66
CA ARG A 399 -51.93 -29.39 82.04
C ARG A 399 -50.84 -28.97 81.03
N GLY A 400 -50.24 -29.90 80.35
CA GLY A 400 -49.22 -29.67 79.34
C GLY A 400 -49.78 -29.44 77.96
N ALA A 401 -51.09 -29.53 77.72
CA ALA A 401 -51.72 -29.43 76.39
C ALA A 401 -51.42 -28.14 75.66
N SER A 402 -51.46 -26.99 76.34
CA SER A 402 -51.15 -25.70 75.70
C SER A 402 -49.69 -25.55 75.28
N LEU A 403 -48.74 -26.07 76.07
CA LEU A 403 -47.32 -26.07 75.73
C LEU A 403 -47.01 -27.12 74.62
N THR A 404 -47.77 -28.24 74.53
CA THR A 404 -47.66 -29.20 73.43
C THR A 404 -48.01 -28.54 72.10
N VAL A 405 -49.05 -27.68 72.06
CA VAL A 405 -49.37 -26.90 70.83
C VAL A 405 -48.22 -25.99 70.47
N ILE A 406 -47.63 -25.29 71.45
CA ILE A 406 -46.49 -24.38 71.22
C ILE A 406 -45.26 -25.18 70.71
N ALA A 407 -44.94 -26.32 71.32
CA ALA A 407 -43.83 -27.19 70.86
C ALA A 407 -44.08 -27.71 69.43
N THR A 408 -45.34 -28.03 69.08
CA THR A 408 -45.70 -28.42 67.72
C THR A 408 -45.55 -27.29 66.72
N GLN A 409 -46.04 -26.10 67.05
CA GLN A 409 -45.87 -24.88 66.22
C GLN A 409 -44.40 -24.54 66.04
N LEU A 410 -43.60 -24.65 67.09
CA LEU A 410 -42.15 -24.40 67.01
C LEU A 410 -41.48 -25.39 66.06
N ARG A 411 -41.85 -26.68 66.12
CA ARG A 411 -41.33 -27.70 65.22
C ARG A 411 -41.74 -27.48 63.74
N GLU A 412 -42.97 -26.99 63.50
CA GLU A 412 -43.42 -26.62 62.15
C GLU A 412 -42.60 -25.46 61.62
N LEU A 413 -42.41 -24.40 62.42
CA LEU A 413 -41.62 -23.23 62.04
C LEU A 413 -40.14 -23.56 61.80
N THR A 414 -39.55 -24.50 62.61
CA THR A 414 -38.19 -24.96 62.38
C THR A 414 -38.09 -25.70 61.07
N SER A 415 -39.08 -26.55 60.72
CA SER A 415 -39.13 -27.22 59.41
C SER A 415 -39.26 -26.22 58.24
N GLU A 416 -40.12 -25.21 58.36
CA GLU A 416 -40.21 -24.15 57.34
C GLU A 416 -38.90 -23.37 57.21
N THR A 417 -38.19 -23.14 58.31
CA THR A 417 -36.88 -22.49 58.32
C THR A 417 -35.85 -23.30 57.53
N VAL A 418 -35.79 -24.64 57.70
CA VAL A 418 -34.89 -25.53 56.95
C VAL A 418 -35.16 -25.46 55.47
N ILE A 419 -36.43 -25.63 55.09
CA ILE A 419 -36.83 -25.58 53.65
C ILE A 419 -36.44 -24.27 53.02
N ALA A 420 -36.71 -23.17 53.71
CA ALA A 420 -36.37 -21.83 53.21
C ALA A 420 -34.84 -21.61 53.16
N ALA A 421 -34.10 -22.13 54.15
CA ALA A 421 -32.64 -22.08 54.17
C ALA A 421 -32.01 -22.86 53.04
N GLU A 422 -32.46 -24.10 52.76
CA GLU A 422 -32.00 -24.92 51.67
C GLU A 422 -32.28 -24.31 50.32
N ALA A 423 -33.48 -23.72 50.12
CA ALA A 423 -33.84 -23.01 48.92
C ALA A 423 -32.97 -21.75 48.72
N ALA A 424 -32.65 -21.01 49.77
CA ALA A 424 -31.75 -19.86 49.71
C ALA A 424 -30.32 -20.31 49.35
N MET A 425 -29.79 -21.37 49.98
CA MET A 425 -28.49 -21.93 49.68
C MET A 425 -28.35 -22.36 48.21
N ALA A 426 -29.36 -23.02 47.65
CA ALA A 426 -29.35 -23.45 46.26
C ALA A 426 -29.22 -22.26 45.32
N ARG A 427 -29.97 -21.17 45.55
CA ARG A 427 -29.91 -19.95 44.72
C ARG A 427 -28.59 -19.19 44.88
N LEU A 428 -28.11 -19.07 46.10
CA LEU A 428 -26.82 -18.44 46.38
C LEU A 428 -25.65 -19.23 45.80
N GLY A 429 -25.68 -20.56 45.88
CA GLY A 429 -24.70 -21.45 45.25
C GLY A 429 -24.67 -21.30 43.72
N GLU A 430 -25.85 -21.22 43.07
CA GLU A 430 -25.98 -20.93 41.66
C GLU A 430 -25.39 -19.55 41.32
N SER A 431 -25.64 -18.54 42.13
CA SER A 431 -25.07 -17.18 41.96
C SER A 431 -23.54 -17.20 42.05
N SER A 432 -22.96 -17.96 43.00
CA SER A 432 -21.50 -18.10 43.14
C SER A 432 -20.87 -18.77 41.92
N THR A 433 -21.51 -19.80 41.38
CA THR A 433 -21.04 -20.51 40.18
C THR A 433 -21.07 -19.61 38.97
N LEU A 434 -22.15 -18.83 38.76
CA LEU A 434 -22.26 -17.88 37.68
C LEU A 434 -21.23 -16.73 37.81
N ALA A 435 -21.03 -16.21 39.02
CA ALA A 435 -19.98 -15.22 39.28
C ALA A 435 -18.58 -15.73 38.94
N GLY A 436 -18.29 -17.01 39.27
CA GLY A 436 -17.01 -17.65 38.98
C GLY A 436 -16.72 -17.73 37.47
N SER A 437 -17.73 -17.85 36.62
CA SER A 437 -17.53 -17.90 35.17
C SER A 437 -17.01 -16.59 34.60
N PHE A 438 -17.29 -15.43 35.21
CA PHE A 438 -16.73 -14.13 34.81
C PHE A 438 -15.22 -14.04 35.08
N GLY A 439 -14.71 -14.60 36.17
CA GLY A 439 -13.28 -14.61 36.51
C GLY A 439 -12.45 -15.51 35.57
N ALA A 440 -12.96 -16.70 35.27
CA ALA A 440 -12.26 -17.65 34.41
C ALA A 440 -12.11 -17.15 32.95
N ALA A 441 -13.04 -16.35 32.49
CA ALA A 441 -12.98 -15.76 31.15
C ALA A 441 -11.95 -14.61 31.04
N SER A 442 -11.61 -13.95 32.17
CA SER A 442 -10.67 -12.82 32.24
C SER A 442 -9.21 -13.23 32.07
N ASP A 443 -8.81 -14.35 32.63
CA ASP A 443 -7.41 -14.82 32.67
C ASP A 443 -6.82 -15.11 31.27
N GLN A 444 -7.67 -15.35 30.27
CA GLN A 444 -7.27 -15.65 28.89
C GLN A 444 -7.11 -14.40 28.00
N GLY A 445 -7.44 -13.21 28.45
CA GLY A 445 -7.55 -12.00 27.62
C GLY A 445 -6.63 -10.82 27.96
N SER A 446 -6.13 -10.70 29.17
CA SER A 446 -5.53 -9.46 29.69
C SER A 446 -4.15 -9.06 29.13
N GLY A 447 -3.45 -9.91 28.38
CA GLY A 447 -2.19 -9.55 27.69
C GLY A 447 -2.34 -9.27 26.20
N GLN A 448 -3.47 -9.63 25.61
CA GLN A 448 -3.64 -9.67 24.16
C GLN A 448 -4.01 -8.31 23.55
N ILE A 449 -4.57 -7.37 24.32
CA ILE A 449 -5.00 -6.06 23.77
C ILE A 449 -3.81 -5.11 23.63
N GLY A 450 -2.86 -5.11 24.56
CA GLY A 450 -1.61 -4.36 24.40
C GLY A 450 -0.83 -4.81 23.16
N GLU A 451 -0.76 -6.12 22.93
CA GLU A 451 -0.16 -6.66 21.71
C GLU A 451 -0.90 -6.23 20.43
N LEU A 452 -2.23 -6.23 20.45
CA LEU A 452 -3.04 -5.78 19.32
C LEU A 452 -2.91 -4.28 19.07
N GLU A 453 -2.77 -3.47 20.11
CA GLU A 453 -2.50 -2.03 20.00
C GLU A 453 -1.15 -1.77 19.33
N ASP A 454 -0.11 -2.47 19.76
CA ASP A 454 1.21 -2.36 19.17
C ASP A 454 1.21 -2.82 17.71
N GLN A 455 0.54 -3.93 17.40
CA GLN A 455 0.39 -4.43 16.03
C GLN A 455 -0.41 -3.47 15.15
N ALA A 456 -1.48 -2.88 15.68
CA ALA A 456 -2.28 -1.89 14.95
C ALA A 456 -1.47 -0.62 14.65
N ASN A 457 -0.71 -0.13 15.62
CA ASN A 457 0.15 1.04 15.45
C ASN A 457 1.29 0.79 14.46
N LEU A 458 1.92 -0.38 14.51
CA LEU A 458 2.94 -0.79 13.54
C LEU A 458 2.35 -0.85 12.12
N ALA A 459 1.21 -1.50 11.95
CA ALA A 459 0.54 -1.61 10.67
C ALA A 459 0.14 -0.23 10.10
N LEU A 460 -0.34 0.68 10.94
CA LEU A 460 -0.65 2.06 10.56
C LEU A 460 0.57 2.85 10.12
N ASP A 461 1.71 2.67 10.79
CA ASP A 461 2.96 3.33 10.39
C ASP A 461 3.44 2.84 9.02
N ILE A 462 3.38 1.52 8.77
CA ILE A 462 3.70 0.93 7.47
C ILE A 462 2.78 1.50 6.37
N LEU A 463 1.47 1.45 6.58
CA LEU A 463 0.49 1.98 5.61
C LEU A 463 0.67 3.48 5.37
N SER A 464 0.97 4.25 6.40
CA SER A 464 1.21 5.69 6.29
C SER A 464 2.51 6.02 5.53
N ARG A 465 3.54 5.17 5.65
CA ARG A 465 4.77 5.29 4.85
C ARG A 465 4.50 4.98 3.37
N LEU A 466 3.70 3.94 3.11
CA LEU A 466 3.28 3.57 1.76
C LEU A 466 2.46 4.67 1.08
N ASP A 467 1.47 5.21 1.77
CA ASP A 467 0.62 6.30 1.25
C ASP A 467 1.47 7.54 0.89
N ARG A 468 2.41 7.91 1.76
CA ARG A 468 3.35 9.00 1.48
C ARG A 468 4.26 8.69 0.29
N GLY A 469 4.78 7.47 0.20
CA GLY A 469 5.62 7.04 -0.92
C GLY A 469 4.88 7.10 -2.26
N LEU A 470 3.63 6.64 -2.28
CA LEU A 470 2.76 6.72 -3.46
C LEU A 470 2.42 8.16 -3.83
N ALA A 471 2.05 8.99 -2.85
CA ALA A 471 1.76 10.40 -3.06
C ALA A 471 3.00 11.17 -3.61
N ASP A 472 4.19 10.90 -3.11
CA ASP A 472 5.43 11.47 -3.62
C ASP A 472 5.75 11.01 -5.05
N ALA A 473 5.51 9.73 -5.37
CA ALA A 473 5.68 9.21 -6.72
C ALA A 473 4.73 9.89 -7.72
N LEU A 474 3.47 10.05 -7.35
CA LEU A 474 2.47 10.74 -8.15
C LEU A 474 2.78 12.23 -8.33
N LYS A 475 3.21 12.90 -7.26
CA LYS A 475 3.63 14.29 -7.32
C LYS A 475 4.78 14.49 -8.30
N ARG A 476 5.78 13.60 -8.28
CA ARG A 476 6.89 13.62 -9.23
C ARG A 476 6.41 13.36 -10.65
N LEU A 477 5.55 12.38 -10.86
CA LEU A 477 4.97 12.09 -12.17
C LEU A 477 4.21 13.32 -12.72
N ASN A 478 3.39 13.95 -11.90
CA ASN A 478 2.62 15.14 -12.29
C ASN A 478 3.50 16.37 -12.52
N SER A 479 4.66 16.48 -11.86
CA SER A 479 5.62 17.56 -12.05
C SER A 479 6.54 17.34 -13.24
N ASP A 480 7.12 16.15 -13.36
CA ASP A 480 8.21 15.88 -14.30
C ASP A 480 7.72 15.26 -15.63
N GLY A 481 6.58 14.55 -15.59
CA GLY A 481 5.96 14.01 -16.79
C GLY A 481 5.67 15.04 -17.88
N PRO A 482 4.99 16.15 -17.57
CA PRO A 482 4.76 17.20 -18.57
C PRO A 482 6.05 17.85 -19.09
N LYS A 483 7.14 17.83 -18.30
CA LYS A 483 8.44 18.35 -18.76
C LYS A 483 9.04 17.42 -19.81
N VAL A 484 8.94 16.10 -19.60
CA VAL A 484 9.38 15.10 -20.59
C VAL A 484 8.66 15.30 -21.91
N ILE A 485 7.32 15.39 -21.87
CA ILE A 485 6.53 15.60 -23.09
C ILE A 485 6.99 16.87 -23.82
N LYS A 486 7.12 17.99 -23.10
CA LYS A 486 7.58 19.26 -23.68
C LYS A 486 9.00 19.16 -24.26
N LEU A 487 9.89 18.41 -23.65
CA LEU A 487 11.25 18.20 -24.17
C LEU A 487 11.22 17.39 -25.48
N LEU A 488 10.37 16.36 -25.55
CA LEU A 488 10.21 15.53 -26.74
C LEU A 488 9.53 16.31 -27.88
N GLU A 489 8.47 17.06 -27.60
CA GLU A 489 7.81 17.95 -28.55
C GLU A 489 8.79 19.00 -29.06
N ALA A 490 9.51 19.68 -28.18
CA ALA A 490 10.51 20.67 -28.55
C ALA A 490 11.70 20.08 -29.34
N ALA A 491 12.01 18.79 -29.14
CA ALA A 491 12.99 18.08 -29.94
C ALA A 491 12.47 17.80 -31.35
N ALA A 492 11.21 17.35 -31.49
CA ALA A 492 10.55 17.16 -32.78
C ALA A 492 10.44 18.49 -33.55
N ASP A 493 9.94 19.53 -32.88
CA ASP A 493 9.85 20.87 -33.46
C ASP A 493 11.21 21.43 -33.94
N GLY A 494 12.30 21.06 -33.20
CA GLY A 494 13.65 21.44 -33.59
C GLY A 494 14.15 20.78 -34.87
N LEU A 495 13.55 19.68 -35.30
CA LEU A 495 13.83 19.00 -36.55
C LEU A 495 12.92 19.47 -37.70
N SER A 496 11.70 19.90 -37.40
CA SER A 496 10.68 20.25 -38.41
C SER A 496 11.13 21.36 -39.41
N GLY A 497 12.04 22.22 -39.00
CA GLY A 497 12.60 23.26 -39.86
C GLY A 497 13.79 22.82 -40.73
N GLN A 498 14.30 21.59 -40.48
CA GLN A 498 15.54 21.15 -41.16
C GLN A 498 15.31 20.66 -42.60
N SER A 499 14.08 20.37 -43.00
CA SER A 499 13.75 20.04 -44.38
C SER A 499 14.10 21.20 -45.35
N ALA A 500 14.00 22.44 -44.93
CA ALA A 500 14.44 23.59 -45.70
C ALA A 500 15.95 23.64 -45.98
N MET A 501 16.76 22.99 -45.09
CA MET A 501 18.20 22.83 -45.33
C MET A 501 18.49 21.83 -46.42
N ALA A 502 17.67 20.77 -46.57
CA ALA A 502 17.77 19.83 -47.69
C ALA A 502 17.48 20.55 -49.03
N GLU A 503 16.47 21.43 -49.11
CA GLU A 503 16.18 22.25 -50.29
C GLU A 503 17.36 23.18 -50.59
N THR A 504 17.96 23.81 -49.61
CA THR A 504 19.13 24.66 -49.77
C THR A 504 20.34 23.87 -50.30
N LEU A 505 20.57 22.65 -49.79
CA LEU A 505 21.62 21.77 -50.29
C LEU A 505 21.37 21.33 -51.73
N ASP A 506 20.11 21.08 -52.11
CA ASP A 506 19.73 20.72 -53.48
C ASP A 506 19.94 21.90 -54.44
N ASP A 507 19.57 23.12 -54.07
CA ASP A 507 19.84 24.34 -54.82
C ASP A 507 21.37 24.50 -55.06
N ILE A 508 22.21 24.25 -54.05
CA ILE A 508 23.65 24.32 -54.19
C ILE A 508 24.17 23.16 -55.09
N ALA A 509 23.57 21.97 -55.00
CA ALA A 509 23.89 20.86 -55.90
C ALA A 509 23.61 21.25 -57.36
N ILE A 510 22.46 21.81 -57.64
CA ILE A 510 22.08 22.30 -58.97
C ILE A 510 23.06 23.40 -59.48
N ALA A 511 23.41 24.34 -58.60
CA ALA A 511 24.38 25.38 -58.92
C ALA A 511 25.78 24.80 -59.17
N THR A 512 26.15 23.75 -58.45
CA THR A 512 27.41 23.02 -58.66
C THR A 512 27.43 22.31 -60.01
N ALA A 513 26.33 21.68 -60.42
CA ALA A 513 26.21 21.09 -61.76
C ALA A 513 26.38 22.13 -62.87
N ALA A 514 25.92 23.38 -62.65
CA ALA A 514 26.01 24.47 -63.58
C ALA A 514 27.45 25.01 -63.80
N LEU A 515 28.43 24.61 -62.99
CA LEU A 515 29.83 24.99 -63.16
C LEU A 515 30.42 24.43 -64.46
N SER A 516 29.89 23.32 -64.99
CA SER A 516 30.26 22.78 -66.27
C SER A 516 29.04 22.38 -67.11
N THR A 517 29.07 22.72 -68.41
CA THR A 517 28.06 22.26 -69.40
C THR A 517 28.45 20.99 -70.11
N GLN A 518 29.65 20.46 -69.81
CA GLN A 518 30.18 19.25 -70.44
C GLN A 518 29.83 18.00 -69.60
N ALA A 519 29.57 16.90 -70.26
CA ALA A 519 29.41 15.63 -69.59
C ALA A 519 30.75 15.15 -68.98
N PRO A 520 30.73 14.38 -67.91
CA PRO A 520 31.93 13.80 -67.33
C PRO A 520 32.72 13.02 -68.39
N PRO A 521 34.07 13.03 -68.38
CA PRO A 521 34.88 12.42 -69.41
C PRO A 521 34.77 10.91 -69.33
N ALA A 522 34.72 10.23 -70.50
CA ALA A 522 34.71 8.78 -70.62
C ALA A 522 36.10 8.16 -70.28
N HIS A 523 37.18 8.93 -70.45
CA HIS A 523 38.53 8.54 -70.09
C HIS A 523 39.19 9.55 -69.21
N LEU A 524 39.80 9.10 -68.11
CA LEU A 524 40.48 9.96 -67.13
C LEU A 524 41.93 10.09 -67.48
N THR A 525 42.49 11.29 -67.39
CA THR A 525 43.95 11.47 -67.46
C THR A 525 44.60 10.95 -66.17
N PRO A 526 45.92 10.59 -66.24
CA PRO A 526 46.60 10.09 -65.03
C PRO A 526 46.54 11.05 -63.85
N GLU A 527 46.68 12.35 -64.11
CA GLU A 527 46.62 13.42 -63.10
C GLU A 527 45.22 13.51 -62.48
N LEU A 528 44.17 13.51 -63.33
CA LEU A 528 42.78 13.56 -62.86
C LEU A 528 42.40 12.27 -62.11
N SER A 529 42.89 11.13 -62.57
CA SER A 529 42.68 9.84 -61.86
C SER A 529 43.32 9.85 -60.47
N ALA A 530 44.54 10.42 -60.33
CA ALA A 530 45.19 10.57 -59.03
C ALA A 530 44.45 11.55 -58.09
N ILE A 531 43.94 12.66 -58.63
CA ILE A 531 43.11 13.61 -57.88
C ILE A 531 41.85 12.94 -57.36
N LEU A 532 41.11 12.23 -58.23
CA LEU A 532 39.90 11.54 -57.84
C LEU A 532 40.19 10.40 -56.85
N ALA A 533 41.28 9.66 -56.99
CA ALA A 533 41.68 8.62 -56.01
C ALA A 533 42.03 9.20 -54.64
N ASN A 534 42.68 10.37 -54.57
CA ASN A 534 42.99 11.03 -53.33
C ASN A 534 41.72 11.66 -52.68
N LEU A 535 40.83 12.24 -53.47
CA LEU A 535 39.54 12.70 -52.99
C LEU A 535 38.69 11.55 -52.44
N ARG A 536 38.68 10.36 -53.10
CA ARG A 536 38.00 9.16 -52.60
C ARG A 536 38.53 8.70 -51.22
N LYS A 537 39.82 8.84 -50.97
CA LYS A 537 40.46 8.49 -49.69
C LYS A 537 40.05 9.45 -48.56
N SER A 538 39.67 10.69 -48.86
CA SER A 538 39.20 11.67 -47.89
C SER A 538 37.79 11.35 -47.38
N TYR A 539 36.99 10.58 -48.11
CA TYR A 539 35.65 10.22 -47.71
C TYR A 539 35.62 9.31 -46.49
N THR A 540 34.89 9.71 -45.47
CA THR A 540 34.66 8.95 -44.25
C THR A 540 33.45 8.03 -44.37
N MET A 541 32.47 8.36 -45.25
CA MET A 541 31.22 7.63 -45.37
C MET A 541 31.22 6.71 -46.59
N GLU A 542 30.62 5.52 -46.41
CA GLU A 542 30.50 4.55 -47.49
C GLU A 542 29.59 5.04 -48.64
N ALA A 543 28.54 5.77 -48.29
CA ALA A 543 27.64 6.37 -49.31
C ALA A 543 28.38 7.32 -50.26
N GLU A 544 29.35 8.10 -49.81
CA GLU A 544 30.18 8.96 -50.61
C GLU A 544 31.06 8.16 -51.59
N ARG A 545 31.66 7.09 -51.08
CA ARG A 545 32.48 6.16 -51.90
C ARG A 545 31.64 5.49 -52.96
N GLN A 546 30.41 5.06 -52.66
CA GLN A 546 29.51 4.44 -53.62
C GLN A 546 29.09 5.41 -54.74
N ILE A 547 28.81 6.68 -54.39
CA ILE A 547 28.52 7.71 -55.40
C ILE A 547 29.72 7.92 -56.30
N HIS A 548 30.92 8.05 -55.71
CA HIS A 548 32.18 8.21 -56.44
C HIS A 548 32.45 7.03 -57.39
N ASP A 549 32.37 5.79 -56.84
CA ASP A 549 32.65 4.58 -57.61
C ASP A 549 31.63 4.38 -58.74
N ARG A 550 30.35 4.69 -58.52
CA ARG A 550 29.30 4.58 -59.53
C ARG A 550 29.52 5.58 -60.70
N LEU A 551 29.95 6.79 -60.39
CA LEU A 551 30.17 7.81 -61.44
C LEU A 551 31.38 7.48 -62.31
N PHE A 552 32.42 6.91 -61.75
CA PHE A 552 33.69 6.61 -62.45
C PHE A 552 33.92 5.14 -62.73
N ALA A 553 33.00 4.22 -62.47
CA ALA A 553 33.11 2.80 -62.73
C ALA A 553 33.46 2.48 -64.22
N ALA A 554 32.79 3.19 -65.16
CA ALA A 554 33.03 2.99 -66.59
C ALA A 554 34.39 3.54 -67.02
N ALA A 555 34.83 4.66 -66.43
CA ALA A 555 36.13 5.25 -66.77
C ALA A 555 37.32 4.48 -66.15
N GLY A 556 37.14 3.84 -64.98
CA GLY A 556 38.13 2.99 -64.38
C GLY A 556 38.30 1.66 -65.10
N ALA A 557 37.23 1.09 -65.63
CA ALA A 557 37.29 -0.12 -66.43
C ALA A 557 38.02 0.12 -67.79
N ALA A 558 37.82 1.25 -68.44
CA ALA A 558 38.50 1.64 -69.67
C ALA A 558 40.02 1.87 -69.46
N ASN A 559 40.43 2.39 -68.31
CA ASN A 559 41.84 2.57 -67.95
C ASN A 559 42.52 1.22 -67.60
N ALA A 560 41.78 0.26 -67.01
CA ALA A 560 42.28 -1.07 -66.71
C ALA A 560 42.52 -1.92 -68.03
N GLU A 561 41.64 -1.76 -69.04
CA GLU A 561 41.84 -2.38 -70.36
C GLU A 561 43.02 -1.81 -71.15
N SER A 562 43.28 -0.49 -71.00
CA SER A 562 44.46 0.11 -71.62
C SER A 562 45.81 -0.24 -70.92
N ALA A 563 45.81 -0.54 -69.67
CA ALA A 563 46.97 -0.97 -68.88
C ALA A 563 47.30 -2.46 -69.07
N SER A 564 46.30 -3.29 -69.43
CA SER A 564 46.49 -4.73 -69.68
C SER A 564 47.08 -5.12 -71.06
N LEU A 565 47.35 -4.14 -71.95
CA LEU A 565 47.99 -4.36 -73.22
C LEU A 565 49.52 -4.20 -73.22
N ASP A 566 50.15 -3.82 -72.08
CA ASP A 566 51.57 -3.53 -71.98
C ASP A 566 52.38 -4.44 -71.01
N ASP A 567 51.74 -5.44 -70.40
CA ASP A 567 52.45 -6.38 -69.49
C ASP A 567 52.06 -7.83 -69.74
N THR A 568 52.45 -8.35 -70.90
CA THR A 568 52.72 -9.81 -71.08
C THR A 568 54.20 -9.99 -70.95
N GLU A 569 54.72 -10.24 -69.78
CA GLU A 569 55.86 -11.09 -69.43
C GLU A 569 56.25 -10.87 -67.97
N ALA A 570 55.92 -11.87 -67.20
CA ALA A 570 56.76 -12.49 -66.16
C ALA A 570 55.86 -13.12 -65.10
N GLY A 571 55.66 -14.38 -65.16
CA GLY A 571 56.26 -15.46 -64.41
C GLY A 571 55.81 -15.54 -62.95
N GLU A 572 54.99 -16.60 -62.72
CA GLU A 572 55.10 -17.57 -61.61
C GLU A 572 55.55 -17.12 -60.20
N ASP A 573 54.76 -17.59 -59.36
CA ASP A 573 55.04 -18.03 -57.97
C ASP A 573 54.41 -17.21 -56.85
N LEU A 574 53.43 -17.75 -56.22
CA LEU A 574 53.48 -18.33 -54.90
C LEU A 574 52.08 -18.46 -54.27
N ALA A 575 51.53 -19.63 -54.38
CA ALA A 575 50.64 -20.19 -53.37
C ALA A 575 51.49 -20.43 -52.13
N ALA A 576 51.13 -19.78 -51.05
CA ALA A 576 51.30 -20.20 -49.66
C ALA A 576 51.18 -19.00 -48.71
N PHE A 577 50.06 -18.84 -48.05
CA PHE A 577 49.94 -18.75 -46.63
C PHE A 577 48.47 -18.60 -46.27
N MET A 578 47.77 -19.74 -46.24
CA MET A 578 46.70 -19.95 -45.28
C MET A 578 47.36 -20.37 -43.97
N LEU A 579 47.15 -19.61 -42.94
CA LEU A 579 46.79 -20.08 -41.56
C LEU A 579 46.38 -18.90 -40.74
#